data_fa6506b37e4ccf6dc0f1c0caae60cb64
#
_entry.id   fa6506b37e4ccf6dc0f1c0caae60cb64
#
_cell.length_a   1.000
_cell.length_b   1.000
_cell.length_c   1.000
_cell.angle_alpha   90.00
_cell.angle_beta   90.00
_cell.angle_gamma   90.00
#
_symmetry.space_group_name_H-M   'P 1'
#
loop_
_entity.id
_entity.type
_entity.pdbx_description
1 polymer ?
#
loop_
_entity_poly.entity_id
_entity_poly.type
_entity_poly.pdbx_seq_one_letter_code
_entity_poly.pdbx_strand_id
1 'polypeptide(L)'
;MSDFDYDLFVIGSGPGGQRAAIQAAKLGKRCALAEYQDVVGGVCINTGTIPSKTMREAAMHLSGYGERNVYGASYTVQQNITMRDLHFRTNHVIRNEIDVVRHQLQRNGVEMLSCMGTFADPHTIRLMDGTGHRQEVTAENVIIAVGTDTAKDEHIPFDGQRIFTSDDILTLKKIPKSI
;
A
#
# COMPACT_ATOMS: atom_id res chain seq x y z
N MET A 1 -34.89 -2.53 -7.82
CA MET A 1 -33.62 -3.19 -7.46
C MET A 1 -32.71 -2.98 -8.66
N SER A 2 -31.48 -2.62 -8.48
CA SER A 2 -30.52 -2.50 -9.58
C SER A 2 -30.31 -3.87 -10.23
N ASP A 3 -30.31 -3.95 -11.55
CA ASP A 3 -30.04 -5.19 -12.30
C ASP A 3 -28.54 -5.59 -12.27
N PHE A 4 -27.71 -4.78 -11.61
CA PHE A 4 -26.26 -5.01 -11.46
C PHE A 4 -25.95 -5.77 -10.17
N ASP A 5 -24.82 -6.49 -10.16
CA ASP A 5 -24.32 -7.18 -8.95
C ASP A 5 -23.97 -6.19 -7.86
N TYR A 6 -23.37 -5.03 -8.24
CA TYR A 6 -22.95 -3.95 -7.34
C TYR A 6 -23.48 -2.60 -7.79
N ASP A 7 -23.76 -1.73 -6.83
CA ASP A 7 -24.08 -0.32 -7.11
C ASP A 7 -22.78 0.48 -7.35
N LEU A 8 -21.68 0.04 -6.70
CA LEU A 8 -20.33 0.59 -6.93
C LEU A 8 -19.29 -0.53 -6.91
N PHE A 9 -18.46 -0.58 -7.95
CA PHE A 9 -17.26 -1.40 -8.00
C PHE A 9 -16.01 -0.52 -8.01
N VAL A 10 -15.01 -0.83 -7.19
CA VAL A 10 -13.78 -0.05 -7.09
C VAL A 10 -12.59 -0.92 -7.52
N ILE A 11 -11.77 -0.42 -8.44
CA ILE A 11 -10.54 -1.08 -8.86
C ILE A 11 -9.37 -0.41 -8.16
N GLY A 12 -8.77 -1.09 -7.18
CA GLY A 12 -7.66 -0.63 -6.37
C GLY A 12 -8.03 -0.27 -4.94
N SER A 13 -7.22 -0.73 -3.98
CA SER A 13 -7.43 -0.59 -2.54
C SER A 13 -6.61 0.53 -1.89
N GLY A 14 -6.05 1.44 -2.68
CA GLY A 14 -5.35 2.61 -2.16
C GLY A 14 -6.29 3.56 -1.41
N PRO A 15 -5.77 4.66 -0.80
CA PRO A 15 -6.59 5.57 0.01
C PRO A 15 -7.84 6.09 -0.69
N GLY A 16 -7.77 6.38 -2.00
CA GLY A 16 -8.92 6.83 -2.79
C GLY A 16 -9.99 5.75 -2.91
N GLY A 17 -9.60 4.53 -3.30
CA GLY A 17 -10.52 3.41 -3.46
C GLY A 17 -11.21 3.01 -2.17
N GLN A 18 -10.45 2.88 -1.06
CA GLN A 18 -11.00 2.59 0.26
C GLN A 18 -12.07 3.60 0.68
N ARG A 19 -11.77 4.89 0.56
CA ARG A 19 -12.68 5.96 1.00
C ARG A 19 -13.94 5.99 0.16
N ALA A 20 -13.82 5.80 -1.14
CA ALA A 20 -14.96 5.75 -2.05
C ALA A 20 -15.89 4.56 -1.71
N ALA A 21 -15.32 3.34 -1.60
CA ALA A 21 -16.10 2.14 -1.28
C ALA A 21 -16.79 2.26 0.10
N ILE A 22 -16.07 2.68 1.13
CA ILE A 22 -16.63 2.86 2.48
C ILE A 22 -17.72 3.92 2.50
N GLN A 23 -17.53 5.04 1.79
CA GLN A 23 -18.55 6.09 1.75
C GLN A 23 -19.81 5.62 1.05
N ALA A 24 -19.70 4.92 -0.07
CA ALA A 24 -20.86 4.37 -0.77
C ALA A 24 -21.58 3.30 0.08
N ALA A 25 -20.85 2.42 0.75
CA ALA A 25 -21.41 1.43 1.66
C ALA A 25 -22.19 2.08 2.82
N LYS A 26 -21.69 3.17 3.40
CA LYS A 26 -22.40 3.95 4.42
C LYS A 26 -23.69 4.61 3.90
N LEU A 27 -23.80 4.81 2.61
CA LEU A 27 -25.03 5.27 1.95
C LEU A 27 -25.97 4.13 1.57
N GLY A 28 -25.71 2.91 2.06
CA GLY A 28 -26.54 1.73 1.82
C GLY A 28 -26.34 1.11 0.43
N LYS A 29 -25.24 1.41 -0.25
CA LYS A 29 -24.92 0.86 -1.56
C LYS A 29 -24.18 -0.48 -1.42
N ARG A 30 -24.45 -1.42 -2.34
CA ARG A 30 -23.69 -2.67 -2.46
C ARG A 30 -22.35 -2.37 -3.13
N CYS A 31 -21.26 -2.59 -2.40
CA CYS A 31 -19.94 -2.20 -2.85
C CYS A 31 -18.96 -3.37 -2.84
N ALA A 32 -18.18 -3.50 -3.91
CA ALA A 32 -17.02 -4.37 -3.96
C ALA A 32 -15.76 -3.59 -4.36
N LEU A 33 -14.61 -4.14 -3.96
CA LEU A 33 -13.30 -3.59 -4.25
C LEU A 33 -12.37 -4.71 -4.69
N ALA A 34 -11.75 -4.54 -5.87
CA ALA A 34 -10.73 -5.44 -6.39
C ALA A 34 -9.33 -4.91 -6.07
N GLU A 35 -8.46 -5.78 -5.53
CA GLU A 35 -7.04 -5.51 -5.33
C GLU A 35 -6.22 -6.64 -5.94
N TYR A 36 -5.33 -6.32 -6.87
CA TYR A 36 -4.52 -7.32 -7.56
C TYR A 36 -3.33 -7.82 -6.73
N GLN A 37 -2.87 -7.01 -5.77
CA GLN A 37 -1.85 -7.42 -4.82
C GLN A 37 -2.48 -8.18 -3.64
N ASP A 38 -1.69 -9.04 -3.01
CA ASP A 38 -2.15 -9.79 -1.84
C ASP A 38 -2.44 -8.92 -0.61
N VAL A 39 -2.06 -7.64 -0.67
CA VAL A 39 -2.16 -6.70 0.44
C VAL A 39 -2.91 -5.43 0.04
N VAL A 40 -3.85 -5.03 0.87
CA VAL A 40 -4.59 -3.78 0.70
C VAL A 40 -3.78 -2.56 1.12
N GLY A 41 -4.24 -1.37 0.70
CA GLY A 41 -3.69 -0.10 1.19
C GLY A 41 -2.91 0.70 0.15
N GLY A 42 -2.55 0.07 -0.97
CA GLY A 42 -1.79 0.69 -2.05
C GLY A 42 -0.42 1.20 -1.62
N VAL A 43 0.18 2.04 -2.44
CA VAL A 43 1.52 2.63 -2.23
C VAL A 43 1.64 3.35 -0.88
N CYS A 44 0.60 4.05 -0.44
CA CYS A 44 0.63 4.83 0.81
C CYS A 44 1.01 3.98 2.04
N ILE A 45 0.50 2.77 2.13
CA ILE A 45 0.74 1.85 3.26
C ILE A 45 1.93 0.94 2.99
N ASN A 46 2.10 0.45 1.75
CA ASN A 46 3.02 -0.65 1.48
C ASN A 46 4.43 -0.19 1.09
N THR A 47 4.59 0.90 0.34
CA THR A 47 5.91 1.32 -0.19
C THR A 47 6.20 2.81 -0.04
N GLY A 48 5.19 3.65 0.11
CA GLY A 48 5.33 5.11 0.06
C GLY A 48 5.39 5.79 1.42
N THR A 49 4.38 6.62 1.69
CA THR A 49 4.36 7.61 2.78
C THR A 49 4.56 7.01 4.18
N ILE A 50 3.82 5.98 4.53
CA ILE A 50 3.86 5.39 5.88
C ILE A 50 5.19 4.66 6.12
N PRO A 51 5.65 3.76 5.25
CA PRO A 51 6.93 3.09 5.42
C PRO A 51 8.11 4.05 5.48
N SER A 52 8.20 5.01 4.58
CA SER A 52 9.32 5.94 4.52
C SER A 52 9.42 6.83 5.76
N LYS A 53 8.31 7.38 6.25
CA LYS A 53 8.28 8.13 7.51
C LYS A 53 8.64 7.27 8.70
N THR A 54 8.09 6.06 8.78
CA THR A 54 8.37 5.13 9.88
C THR A 54 9.85 4.74 9.91
N MET A 55 10.45 4.46 8.76
CA MET A 55 11.88 4.16 8.67
C MET A 55 12.74 5.35 9.08
N ARG A 56 12.40 6.55 8.64
CA ARG A 56 13.08 7.78 9.06
C ARG A 56 12.99 7.97 10.58
N GLU A 57 11.81 7.83 11.16
CA GLU A 57 11.62 7.98 12.62
C GLU A 57 12.40 6.92 13.39
N ALA A 58 12.41 5.68 12.92
CA ALA A 58 13.21 4.61 13.52
C ALA A 58 14.72 4.94 13.47
N ALA A 59 15.22 5.43 12.33
CA ALA A 59 16.61 5.84 12.19
C ALA A 59 16.97 7.00 13.13
N MET A 60 16.11 8.02 13.22
CA MET A 60 16.30 9.18 14.10
C MET A 60 16.29 8.76 15.57
N HIS A 61 15.35 7.90 15.97
CA HIS A 61 15.26 7.40 17.34
C HIS A 61 16.47 6.55 17.73
N LEU A 62 16.78 5.52 16.95
CA LEU A 62 17.88 4.60 17.25
C LEU A 62 19.26 5.27 17.26
N SER A 63 19.47 6.23 16.36
CA SER A 63 20.71 7.01 16.33
C SER A 63 20.81 8.04 17.47
N GLY A 64 19.72 8.34 18.17
CA GLY A 64 19.64 9.39 19.17
C GLY A 64 19.80 10.80 18.58
N TYR A 65 19.73 10.96 17.26
CA TYR A 65 20.04 12.22 16.58
C TYR A 65 19.17 13.39 17.07
N GLY A 66 17.87 13.14 17.29
CA GLY A 66 16.93 14.17 17.74
C GLY A 66 17.25 14.70 19.14
N GLU A 67 17.89 13.88 19.98
CA GLU A 67 18.15 14.19 21.39
C GLU A 67 19.58 14.72 21.66
N ARG A 68 20.42 14.77 20.63
CA ARG A 68 21.83 15.21 20.79
C ARG A 68 21.98 16.64 21.28
N ASN A 69 21.01 17.52 20.98
CA ASN A 69 21.02 18.89 21.47
C ASN A 69 20.82 18.96 23.02
N VAL A 70 20.21 17.94 23.62
CA VAL A 70 19.93 17.86 25.06
C VAL A 70 21.00 17.05 25.79
N TYR A 71 21.38 15.89 25.25
CA TYR A 71 22.25 14.93 25.89
C TYR A 71 23.70 14.93 25.39
N GLY A 72 24.02 15.77 24.41
CA GLY A 72 25.35 15.88 23.82
C GLY A 72 25.53 15.13 22.50
N ALA A 73 26.55 15.52 21.72
CA ALA A 73 26.75 15.06 20.35
C ALA A 73 27.02 13.54 20.21
N SER A 74 27.51 12.89 21.28
CA SER A 74 27.78 11.45 21.30
C SER A 74 26.57 10.60 21.71
N TYR A 75 25.45 11.22 22.06
CA TYR A 75 24.26 10.47 22.47
C TYR A 75 23.75 9.56 21.34
N THR A 76 23.51 8.29 21.68
CA THR A 76 22.93 7.29 20.80
C THR A 76 22.14 6.29 21.63
N VAL A 77 21.01 5.83 21.10
CA VAL A 77 20.17 4.80 21.75
C VAL A 77 20.69 3.42 21.43
N GLN A 78 21.13 3.20 20.19
CA GLN A 78 21.66 1.92 19.75
C GLN A 78 22.95 2.12 18.96
N GLN A 79 23.99 1.34 19.31
CA GLN A 79 25.19 1.23 18.50
C GLN A 79 24.98 0.17 17.42
N ASN A 80 25.62 0.37 16.24
CA ASN A 80 25.54 -0.58 15.13
C ASN A 80 24.11 -0.85 14.63
N ILE A 81 23.36 0.20 14.34
CA ILE A 81 22.03 0.11 13.74
C ILE A 81 22.13 -0.67 12.42
N THR A 82 21.23 -1.62 12.22
CA THR A 82 21.16 -2.44 11.00
C THR A 82 19.87 -2.17 10.23
N MET A 83 19.84 -2.55 8.93
CA MET A 83 18.58 -2.52 8.16
C MET A 83 17.49 -3.39 8.79
N ARG A 84 17.86 -4.47 9.46
CA ARG A 84 16.90 -5.33 10.18
C ARG A 84 16.17 -4.58 11.29
N ASP A 85 16.86 -3.72 12.02
CA ASP A 85 16.25 -2.91 13.09
C ASP A 85 15.23 -1.92 12.50
N LEU A 86 15.59 -1.27 11.40
CA LEU A 86 14.71 -0.34 10.68
C LEU A 86 13.49 -1.07 10.09
N HIS A 87 13.72 -2.20 9.42
CA HIS A 87 12.64 -3.01 8.83
C HIS A 87 11.70 -3.59 9.89
N PHE A 88 12.21 -3.99 11.05
CA PHE A 88 11.37 -4.52 12.13
C PHE A 88 10.26 -3.54 12.50
N ARG A 89 10.63 -2.28 12.75
CA ARG A 89 9.65 -1.23 13.07
C ARG A 89 8.72 -0.92 11.89
N THR A 90 9.29 -0.79 10.70
CA THR A 90 8.53 -0.44 9.49
C THR A 90 7.50 -1.52 9.16
N ASN A 91 7.90 -2.79 9.16
CA ASN A 91 7.00 -3.91 8.89
C ASN A 91 5.90 -4.07 9.93
N HIS A 92 6.19 -3.76 11.21
CA HIS A 92 5.16 -3.76 12.25
C HIS A 92 4.08 -2.72 11.95
N VAL A 93 4.45 -1.50 11.60
CA VAL A 93 3.50 -0.45 11.25
C VAL A 93 2.70 -0.80 10.00
N ILE A 94 3.37 -1.28 8.94
CA ILE A 94 2.68 -1.69 7.69
C ILE A 94 1.60 -2.74 7.98
N ARG A 95 1.92 -3.78 8.75
CA ARG A 95 0.96 -4.84 9.10
C ARG A 95 -0.24 -4.29 9.86
N ASN A 96 0.00 -3.44 10.86
CA ASN A 96 -1.08 -2.81 11.62
C ASN A 96 -2.00 -1.97 10.74
N GLU A 97 -1.44 -1.19 9.80
CA GLU A 97 -2.22 -0.37 8.89
C GLU A 97 -3.03 -1.22 7.89
N ILE A 98 -2.46 -2.32 7.38
CA ILE A 98 -3.18 -3.28 6.54
C ILE A 98 -4.38 -3.85 7.30
N ASP A 99 -4.19 -4.25 8.55
CA ASP A 99 -5.26 -4.78 9.39
C ASP A 99 -6.36 -3.73 9.66
N VAL A 100 -5.97 -2.48 9.93
CA VAL A 100 -6.92 -1.36 10.07
C VAL A 100 -7.76 -1.20 8.81
N VAL A 101 -7.14 -1.21 7.63
CA VAL A 101 -7.87 -1.08 6.35
C VAL A 101 -8.82 -2.24 6.13
N ARG A 102 -8.35 -3.48 6.32
CA ARG A 102 -9.19 -4.69 6.19
C ARG A 102 -10.42 -4.62 7.10
N HIS A 103 -10.22 -4.29 8.37
CA HIS A 103 -11.31 -4.15 9.34
C HIS A 103 -12.26 -3.01 8.96
N GLN A 104 -11.75 -1.88 8.43
CA GLN A 104 -12.60 -0.78 7.99
C GLN A 104 -13.48 -1.17 6.80
N LEU A 105 -12.95 -1.86 5.81
CA LEU A 105 -13.71 -2.35 4.67
C LEU A 105 -14.75 -3.39 5.12
N GLN A 106 -14.33 -4.39 5.87
CA GLN A 106 -15.19 -5.47 6.35
C GLN A 106 -16.35 -4.97 7.22
N ARG A 107 -16.10 -4.12 8.21
CA ARG A 107 -17.16 -3.60 9.10
C ARG A 107 -18.17 -2.69 8.40
N ASN A 108 -17.83 -2.14 7.24
CA ASN A 108 -18.75 -1.38 6.42
C ASN A 108 -19.42 -2.25 5.34
N GLY A 109 -19.18 -3.56 5.32
CA GLY A 109 -19.82 -4.49 4.38
C GLY A 109 -19.30 -4.35 2.94
N VAL A 110 -18.08 -3.82 2.75
CA VAL A 110 -17.43 -3.78 1.42
C VAL A 110 -16.82 -5.15 1.14
N GLU A 111 -17.23 -5.77 0.04
CA GLU A 111 -16.64 -7.02 -0.43
C GLU A 111 -15.25 -6.79 -1.01
N MET A 112 -14.26 -7.56 -0.53
CA MET A 112 -12.87 -7.46 -0.99
C MET A 112 -12.53 -8.67 -1.85
N LEU A 113 -12.10 -8.41 -3.09
CA LEU A 113 -11.75 -9.42 -4.09
C LEU A 113 -10.25 -9.32 -4.41
N SER A 114 -9.49 -10.39 -4.12
CA SER A 114 -8.05 -10.48 -4.45
C SER A 114 -7.88 -10.88 -5.92
N CYS A 115 -7.99 -9.91 -6.81
CA CYS A 115 -7.96 -10.14 -8.26
C CYS A 115 -7.60 -8.87 -9.03
N MET A 116 -7.15 -9.06 -10.26
CA MET A 116 -7.01 -7.98 -11.24
C MET A 116 -8.37 -7.70 -11.88
N GLY A 117 -8.80 -6.44 -11.84
CA GLY A 117 -10.02 -5.98 -12.51
C GLY A 117 -9.69 -5.27 -13.83
N THR A 118 -10.39 -5.66 -14.90
CA THR A 118 -10.32 -5.01 -16.22
C THR A 118 -11.72 -4.82 -16.77
N PHE A 119 -11.95 -3.79 -17.58
CA PHE A 119 -13.24 -3.59 -18.23
C PHE A 119 -13.43 -4.58 -19.37
N ALA A 120 -14.61 -5.22 -19.42
CA ALA A 120 -15.14 -5.89 -20.60
C ALA A 120 -16.04 -4.94 -21.39
N ASP A 121 -16.85 -4.14 -20.68
CA ASP A 121 -17.68 -3.05 -21.20
C ASP A 121 -17.85 -1.98 -20.08
N PRO A 122 -18.61 -0.88 -20.30
CA PRO A 122 -18.75 0.20 -19.30
C PRO A 122 -19.30 -0.24 -17.94
N HIS A 123 -20.02 -1.36 -17.87
CA HIS A 123 -20.66 -1.85 -16.67
C HIS A 123 -20.23 -3.26 -16.27
N THR A 124 -19.41 -3.93 -17.09
CA THR A 124 -18.92 -5.29 -16.82
C THR A 124 -17.43 -5.29 -16.56
N ILE A 125 -17.04 -5.79 -15.39
CA ILE A 125 -15.65 -5.93 -14.96
C ILE A 125 -15.26 -7.39 -15.02
N ARG A 126 -14.22 -7.69 -15.77
CA ARG A 126 -13.58 -9.00 -15.79
C ARG A 126 -12.54 -9.06 -14.69
N LEU A 127 -12.68 -10.04 -13.81
CA LEU A 127 -11.80 -10.30 -12.70
C LEU A 127 -10.95 -11.53 -12.99
N MET A 128 -9.67 -11.45 -12.65
CA MET A 128 -8.72 -12.56 -12.78
C MET A 128 -7.93 -12.67 -11.49
N ASP A 129 -8.00 -13.80 -10.81
CA ASP A 129 -7.22 -14.06 -9.59
C ASP A 129 -5.82 -14.58 -9.89
N GLY A 130 -4.99 -14.74 -8.85
CA GLY A 130 -3.62 -15.24 -8.96
C GLY A 130 -3.48 -16.67 -9.47
N THR A 131 -4.56 -17.46 -9.53
CA THR A 131 -4.61 -18.82 -10.08
C THR A 131 -4.98 -18.84 -11.56
N GLY A 132 -5.36 -17.68 -12.12
CA GLY A 132 -5.84 -17.54 -13.49
C GLY A 132 -7.34 -17.81 -13.65
N HIS A 133 -8.07 -18.03 -12.56
CA HIS A 133 -9.53 -18.14 -12.60
C HIS A 133 -10.14 -16.78 -13.01
N ARG A 134 -11.13 -16.83 -13.89
CA ARG A 134 -11.80 -15.65 -14.45
C ARG A 134 -13.27 -15.66 -14.12
N GLN A 135 -13.77 -14.52 -13.70
CA GLN A 135 -15.20 -14.26 -13.53
C GLN A 135 -15.54 -12.85 -14.03
N GLU A 136 -16.79 -12.62 -14.33
CA GLU A 136 -17.30 -11.29 -14.67
C GLU A 136 -18.32 -10.87 -13.61
N VAL A 137 -18.29 -9.59 -13.27
CA VAL A 137 -19.25 -8.95 -12.38
C VAL A 137 -19.76 -7.67 -13.03
N THR A 138 -20.98 -7.28 -12.67
CA THR A 138 -21.60 -6.08 -13.21
C THR A 138 -21.73 -5.00 -12.13
N ALA A 139 -21.57 -3.73 -12.53
CA ALA A 139 -21.70 -2.60 -11.63
C ALA A 139 -22.37 -1.40 -12.28
N GLU A 140 -23.25 -0.74 -11.54
CA GLU A 140 -23.89 0.50 -12.00
C GLU A 140 -22.85 1.61 -12.20
N ASN A 141 -21.90 1.70 -11.27
CA ASN A 141 -20.82 2.68 -11.29
C ASN A 141 -19.47 1.98 -11.01
N VAL A 142 -18.40 2.45 -11.65
CA VAL A 142 -17.05 1.95 -11.43
C VAL A 142 -16.10 3.09 -11.13
N ILE A 143 -15.27 2.93 -10.09
CA ILE A 143 -14.19 3.86 -9.76
C ILE A 143 -12.85 3.19 -10.04
N ILE A 144 -12.04 3.83 -10.91
CA ILE A 144 -10.65 3.44 -11.16
C ILE A 144 -9.77 4.15 -10.13
N ALA A 145 -9.20 3.40 -9.21
CA ALA A 145 -8.34 3.91 -8.13
C ALA A 145 -7.02 3.13 -8.04
N VAL A 146 -6.47 2.78 -9.19
CA VAL A 146 -5.29 1.90 -9.34
C VAL A 146 -3.98 2.50 -8.86
N GLY A 147 -3.96 3.81 -8.55
CA GLY A 147 -2.76 4.50 -8.06
C GLY A 147 -1.71 4.73 -9.15
N THR A 148 -0.46 4.73 -8.72
CA THR A 148 0.71 5.00 -9.58
C THR A 148 1.84 4.02 -9.25
N ASP A 149 2.75 3.86 -10.18
CA ASP A 149 4.01 3.14 -9.99
C ASP A 149 5.19 4.10 -10.23
N THR A 150 6.36 3.75 -9.71
CA THR A 150 7.57 4.57 -9.89
C THR A 150 8.05 4.47 -11.33
N ALA A 151 8.10 5.61 -12.02
CA ALA A 151 8.65 5.67 -13.36
C ALA A 151 10.16 5.36 -13.34
N LYS A 152 10.56 4.45 -14.22
CA LYS A 152 11.98 4.12 -14.44
C LYS A 152 12.36 4.57 -15.84
N ASP A 153 13.30 5.50 -15.93
CA ASP A 153 13.86 5.94 -17.21
C ASP A 153 14.74 4.83 -17.79
N GLU A 154 14.53 4.51 -19.07
CA GLU A 154 15.25 3.44 -19.77
C GLU A 154 16.76 3.73 -19.91
N HIS A 155 17.16 5.00 -19.83
CA HIS A 155 18.56 5.42 -19.90
C HIS A 155 19.28 5.31 -18.54
N ILE A 156 18.55 5.06 -17.45
CA ILE A 156 19.12 4.89 -16.11
C ILE A 156 19.17 3.41 -15.79
N PRO A 157 20.37 2.83 -15.57
CA PRO A 157 20.52 1.39 -15.32
C PRO A 157 20.17 1.04 -13.87
N PHE A 158 18.88 0.97 -13.57
CA PHE A 158 18.40 0.52 -12.25
C PHE A 158 18.80 -0.92 -12.01
N ASP A 159 19.71 -1.13 -11.06
CA ASP A 159 20.26 -2.45 -10.71
C ASP A 159 19.81 -2.96 -9.33
N GLY A 160 19.03 -2.15 -8.58
CA GLY A 160 18.56 -2.46 -7.25
C GLY A 160 19.67 -2.53 -6.18
N GLN A 161 20.89 -2.14 -6.51
CA GLN A 161 22.05 -2.17 -5.61
C GLN A 161 22.72 -0.80 -5.46
N ARG A 162 23.03 -0.13 -6.57
CA ARG A 162 23.64 1.19 -6.62
C ARG A 162 22.68 2.26 -7.09
N ILE A 163 21.84 1.88 -8.06
CA ILE A 163 20.79 2.73 -8.59
C ILE A 163 19.46 2.02 -8.34
N PHE A 164 18.65 2.60 -7.49
CA PHE A 164 17.39 2.03 -7.05
C PHE A 164 16.34 3.12 -6.79
N THR A 165 15.08 2.73 -6.77
CA THR A 165 13.97 3.62 -6.48
C THR A 165 13.76 3.77 -4.97
N SER A 166 12.89 4.69 -4.56
CA SER A 166 12.49 4.83 -3.15
C SER A 166 11.87 3.55 -2.57
N ASP A 167 11.20 2.77 -3.40
CA ASP A 167 10.54 1.54 -2.96
C ASP A 167 11.56 0.44 -2.63
N ASP A 168 12.68 0.41 -3.37
CA ASP A 168 13.76 -0.56 -3.18
C ASP A 168 14.45 -0.39 -1.80
N ILE A 169 14.41 0.82 -1.19
CA ILE A 169 14.97 1.07 0.14
C ILE A 169 14.35 0.13 1.20
N LEU A 170 13.07 -0.18 1.05
CA LEU A 170 12.36 -1.07 1.97
C LEU A 170 12.80 -2.54 1.87
N THR A 171 13.62 -2.88 0.87
CA THR A 171 14.12 -4.23 0.63
C THR A 171 15.64 -4.35 0.82
N LEU A 172 16.34 -3.24 1.06
CA LEU A 172 17.78 -3.22 1.27
C LEU A 172 18.18 -4.11 2.46
N LYS A 173 19.21 -4.92 2.26
CA LYS A 173 19.74 -5.84 3.29
C LYS A 173 20.80 -5.20 4.20
N LYS A 174 21.46 -4.13 3.72
CA LYS A 174 22.54 -3.45 4.42
C LYS A 174 22.38 -1.94 4.29
N ILE A 175 22.74 -1.21 5.34
CA ILE A 175 22.82 0.25 5.28
C ILE A 175 23.98 0.61 4.36
N PRO A 176 23.74 1.42 3.31
CA PRO A 176 24.81 1.89 2.46
C PRO A 176 25.73 2.85 3.23
N LYS A 177 27.01 2.90 2.83
CA LYS A 177 27.99 3.81 3.45
C LYS A 177 27.74 5.28 3.10
N SER A 178 27.12 5.52 1.96
CA SER A 178 26.70 6.84 1.46
C SER A 178 25.52 6.67 0.49
N ILE A 179 24.69 7.68 0.42
CA ILE A 179 23.58 7.84 -0.55
C ILE A 179 23.73 9.20 -1.18
#